data_23cc0620ab671bdeb39ca21b986b0feb
#
_entry.id   23cc0620ab671bdeb39ca21b986b0feb
#
_cell.length_a   1.000
_cell.length_b   1.000
_cell.length_c   1.000
_cell.angle_alpha   90.00
_cell.angle_beta   90.00
_cell.angle_gamma   90.00
#
_symmetry.space_group_name_H-M   'P 1'
#
loop_
_entity.id
_entity.type
_entity.pdbx_description
1 polymer ?
#
loop_
_entity_poly.entity_id
_entity_poly.type
_entity_poly.pdbx_seq_one_letter_code
_entity_poly.pdbx_strand_id
1 'polypeptide(L)'
;MRFYPMLEVVLSHRFKRDLRVAKRRGCPLDKLEEVVNTLAQQLPLAEKYRDHSLAREYKGFWECHIEPDWLLLYCVEKTAVALFLFRTGTHADLF
;
A
#
# COMPACT_ATOMS: atom_id res chain seq x y z
N MET A 1 4.13 25.06 -13.33
CA MET A 1 3.45 24.13 -12.41
C MET A 1 3.61 22.71 -12.91
N ARG A 2 4.17 21.83 -12.09
CA ARG A 2 4.32 20.43 -12.50
C ARG A 2 3.04 19.67 -12.22
N PHE A 3 2.57 18.94 -13.23
CA PHE A 3 1.42 18.07 -13.13
C PHE A 3 1.88 16.62 -12.99
N TYR A 4 1.51 15.98 -11.90
CA TYR A 4 1.74 14.55 -11.73
C TYR A 4 0.43 13.83 -11.94
N PRO A 5 0.37 12.88 -12.88
CA PRO A 5 -0.87 12.14 -13.10
C PRO A 5 -1.20 11.28 -11.89
N MET A 6 -2.49 11.10 -11.62
CA MET A 6 -2.97 10.13 -10.66
C MET A 6 -2.65 8.73 -11.16
N LEU A 7 -2.13 7.88 -10.28
CA LEU A 7 -1.89 6.49 -10.62
C LEU A 7 -3.21 5.71 -10.59
N GLU A 8 -3.39 4.80 -11.55
CA GLU A 8 -4.50 3.85 -11.51
C GLU A 8 -4.23 2.83 -10.42
N VAL A 9 -5.20 2.62 -9.52
CA VAL A 9 -5.06 1.67 -8.42
C VAL A 9 -5.46 0.28 -8.88
N VAL A 10 -4.51 -0.65 -8.80
CA VAL A 10 -4.72 -2.05 -9.21
C VAL A 10 -4.54 -2.95 -7.99
N LEU A 11 -5.53 -3.81 -7.74
CA LEU A 11 -5.55 -4.70 -6.59
C LEU A 11 -5.19 -6.12 -6.99
N SER A 12 -4.22 -6.73 -6.30
CA SER A 12 -3.96 -8.16 -6.49
C SER A 12 -5.10 -9.00 -5.90
N HIS A 13 -5.19 -10.26 -6.31
CA HIS A 13 -6.16 -11.19 -5.73
C HIS A 13 -5.92 -11.41 -4.23
N ARG A 14 -4.65 -11.46 -3.84
CA ARG A 14 -4.28 -11.60 -2.43
C ARG A 14 -4.70 -10.38 -1.62
N PHE A 15 -4.48 -9.19 -2.18
CA PHE A 15 -4.89 -7.95 -1.52
C PHE A 15 -6.40 -7.92 -1.29
N LYS A 16 -7.19 -8.33 -2.27
CA LYS A 16 -8.66 -8.38 -2.13
C LYS A 16 -9.08 -9.31 -0.99
N ARG A 17 -8.41 -10.47 -0.84
CA ARG A 17 -8.64 -11.38 0.28
C ARG A 17 -8.21 -10.76 1.61
N ASP A 18 -7.04 -10.13 1.63
CA ASP A 18 -6.52 -9.44 2.80
C ASP A 18 -7.49 -8.36 3.27
N LEU A 19 -8.10 -7.64 2.32
CA LEU A 19 -9.05 -6.58 2.62
C LEU A 19 -10.29 -7.12 3.33
N ARG A 20 -10.79 -8.27 2.90
CA ARG A 20 -11.93 -8.94 3.56
C ARG A 20 -11.58 -9.34 5.00
N VAL A 21 -10.35 -9.85 5.21
CA VAL A 21 -9.87 -10.18 6.55
C VAL A 21 -9.77 -8.94 7.43
N ALA A 22 -9.20 -7.86 6.90
CA ALA A 22 -9.08 -6.59 7.62
C ALA A 22 -10.45 -6.06 8.04
N LYS A 23 -11.42 -6.12 7.13
CA LYS A 23 -12.79 -5.70 7.41
C LYS A 23 -13.42 -6.52 8.53
N ARG A 24 -13.25 -7.85 8.50
CA ARG A 24 -13.77 -8.75 9.55
C ARG A 24 -13.13 -8.49 10.91
N ARG A 25 -11.85 -8.09 10.92
CA ARG A 25 -11.11 -7.75 12.15
C ARG A 25 -11.46 -6.37 12.68
N GLY A 26 -12.28 -5.60 11.97
CA GLY A 26 -12.66 -4.25 12.38
C GLY A 26 -11.57 -3.21 12.16
N CYS A 27 -10.63 -3.46 11.26
CA CYS A 27 -9.59 -2.48 10.94
C CYS A 27 -10.23 -1.21 10.34
N PRO A 28 -9.70 -0.02 10.70
CA PRO A 28 -10.25 1.24 10.18
C PRO A 28 -9.84 1.44 8.70
N LEU A 29 -10.69 0.97 7.78
CA LEU A 29 -10.42 1.00 6.34
C LEU A 29 -10.23 2.40 5.78
N ASP A 30 -10.79 3.43 6.44
CA ASP A 30 -10.59 4.83 6.09
C ASP A 30 -9.11 5.24 6.15
N LYS A 31 -8.35 4.66 7.09
CA LYS A 31 -6.91 4.91 7.18
C LYS A 31 -6.16 4.32 5.99
N LEU A 32 -6.54 3.13 5.57
CA LEU A 32 -5.97 2.50 4.37
C LEU A 32 -6.29 3.36 3.14
N GLU A 33 -7.53 3.79 3.01
CA GLU A 33 -7.97 4.63 1.90
C GLU A 33 -7.17 5.93 1.82
N GLU A 34 -6.94 6.58 2.95
CA GLU A 34 -6.13 7.80 3.02
C GLU A 34 -4.71 7.58 2.52
N VAL A 35 -4.08 6.49 2.96
CA VAL A 35 -2.72 6.14 2.52
C VAL A 35 -2.70 5.86 1.02
N VAL A 36 -3.64 5.07 0.53
CA VAL A 36 -3.74 4.73 -0.90
C VAL A 36 -3.95 5.97 -1.74
N ASN A 37 -4.82 6.88 -1.32
CA ASN A 37 -5.06 8.13 -2.04
C ASN A 37 -3.80 9.00 -2.11
N THR A 38 -3.05 9.08 -1.02
CA THR A 38 -1.78 9.82 -1.00
C THR A 38 -0.78 9.23 -1.98
N LEU A 39 -0.63 7.90 -1.98
CA LEU A 39 0.26 7.20 -2.91
C LEU A 39 -0.19 7.36 -4.36
N ALA A 40 -1.50 7.27 -4.62
CA ALA A 40 -2.04 7.41 -5.97
C ALA A 40 -1.79 8.81 -6.55
N GLN A 41 -1.78 9.82 -5.69
CA GLN A 41 -1.46 11.19 -6.09
C GLN A 41 0.05 11.44 -6.22
N GLN A 42 0.86 10.42 -5.97
CA GLN A 42 2.32 10.49 -5.99
C GLN A 42 2.88 11.52 -4.99
N LEU A 43 2.17 11.70 -3.89
CA LEU A 43 2.62 12.55 -2.78
C LEU A 43 3.41 11.70 -1.78
N PRO A 44 4.41 12.29 -1.08
CA PRO A 44 5.14 11.57 -0.06
C PRO A 44 4.26 11.25 1.14
N LEU A 45 4.45 10.08 1.74
CA LEU A 45 3.80 9.72 2.99
C LEU A 45 4.51 10.40 4.17
N ALA A 46 3.76 10.76 5.20
CA ALA A 46 4.32 11.28 6.44
C ALA A 46 5.23 10.21 7.10
N GLU A 47 6.22 10.64 7.87
CA GLU A 47 7.20 9.76 8.50
C GLU A 47 6.57 8.68 9.39
N LYS A 48 5.43 8.96 9.99
CA LYS A 48 4.73 8.00 10.86
C LYS A 48 4.34 6.71 10.12
N TYR A 49 4.22 6.76 8.80
CA TYR A 49 3.87 5.59 8.00
C TYR A 49 5.08 4.71 7.65
N ARG A 50 6.29 5.15 7.97
CA ARG A 50 7.54 4.39 7.78
C ARG A 50 7.67 3.76 6.40
N ASP A 51 7.40 4.54 5.37
CA ASP A 51 7.47 4.10 3.98
C ASP A 51 8.92 3.76 3.61
N HIS A 52 9.15 2.53 3.12
CA HIS A 52 10.49 2.09 2.74
C HIS A 52 10.44 0.99 1.70
N SER A 53 11.51 0.90 0.90
CA SER A 53 11.66 -0.17 -0.09
C SER A 53 12.06 -1.48 0.58
N LEU A 54 11.61 -2.58 -0.02
CA LEU A 54 11.97 -3.93 0.44
C LEU A 54 13.12 -4.49 -0.39
N ALA A 55 13.78 -5.52 0.17
CA ALA A 55 14.93 -6.16 -0.45
C ALA A 55 14.67 -7.66 -0.68
N ARG A 56 15.65 -8.35 -1.27
CA ARG A 56 15.64 -9.79 -1.54
C ARG A 56 14.44 -10.21 -2.38
N GLU A 57 13.65 -11.18 -1.91
CA GLU A 57 12.47 -11.72 -2.63
C GLU A 57 11.40 -10.68 -2.92
N TYR A 58 11.35 -9.61 -2.12
CA TYR A 58 10.40 -8.52 -2.29
C TYR A 58 11.00 -7.29 -2.96
N LYS A 59 12.15 -7.44 -3.61
CA LYS A 59 12.80 -6.34 -4.33
C LYS A 59 11.84 -5.74 -5.36
N GLY A 60 11.70 -4.43 -5.36
CA GLY A 60 10.79 -3.71 -6.23
C GLY A 60 9.47 -3.35 -5.55
N PHE A 61 9.20 -3.93 -4.39
CA PHE A 61 8.05 -3.57 -3.57
C PHE A 61 8.44 -2.60 -2.47
N TRP A 62 7.46 -1.87 -2.01
CA TRP A 62 7.55 -0.95 -0.88
C TRP A 62 6.61 -1.38 0.21
N GLU A 63 6.96 -1.05 1.44
CA GLU A 63 6.14 -1.32 2.61
C GLU A 63 5.89 -0.01 3.35
N CYS A 64 4.65 0.22 3.78
CA CYS A 64 4.35 1.28 4.73
C CYS A 64 3.47 0.73 5.84
N HIS A 65 3.47 1.44 6.99
CA HIS A 65 2.67 1.08 8.16
C HIS A 65 1.44 1.97 8.22
N ILE A 66 0.27 1.40 7.96
CA ILE A 66 -1.00 2.13 8.13
C ILE A 66 -1.23 2.37 9.61
N GLU A 67 -0.96 1.33 10.41
CA GLU A 67 -0.86 1.35 11.87
C GLU A 67 0.40 0.56 12.27
N PRO A 68 0.87 0.60 13.52
CA PRO A 68 2.13 -0.06 13.90
C PRO A 68 2.25 -1.51 13.45
N ASP A 69 1.17 -2.29 13.49
CA ASP A 69 1.17 -3.67 13.00
C ASP A 69 0.10 -3.88 11.91
N TRP A 70 -0.10 -2.90 11.07
CA TRP A 70 -0.93 -3.03 9.87
C TRP A 70 -0.17 -2.47 8.70
N LEU A 71 0.34 -3.37 7.86
CA LEU A 71 1.23 -3.07 6.76
C LEU A 71 0.49 -3.04 5.43
N LEU A 72 1.01 -2.24 4.50
CA LEU A 72 0.62 -2.26 3.10
C LEU A 72 1.87 -2.51 2.27
N LEU A 73 1.85 -3.56 1.45
CA LEU A 73 2.89 -3.84 0.46
C LEU A 73 2.38 -3.39 -0.91
N TYR A 74 3.16 -2.54 -1.57
CA TYR A 74 2.75 -1.97 -2.86
C TYR A 74 3.96 -1.74 -3.76
N CYS A 75 3.70 -1.49 -5.03
CA CYS A 75 4.71 -0.96 -5.93
C CYS A 75 4.07 0.04 -6.89
N VAL A 76 4.89 0.94 -7.40
CA VAL A 76 4.47 1.90 -8.43
C VAL A 76 5.07 1.46 -9.74
N GLU A 77 4.21 1.18 -10.71
CA GLU A 77 4.62 0.85 -12.07
C GLU A 77 4.53 2.11 -12.92
N LYS A 78 5.69 2.73 -13.15
CA LYS A 78 5.75 4.03 -13.82
C LYS A 78 5.34 3.97 -15.29
N THR A 79 5.67 2.87 -15.96
CA THR A 79 5.35 2.69 -17.39
C THR A 79 3.85 2.59 -17.61
N ALA A 80 3.15 1.88 -16.71
CA ALA A 80 1.71 1.71 -16.78
C ALA A 80 0.95 2.80 -16.02
N VAL A 81 1.66 3.71 -15.35
CA VAL A 81 1.09 4.76 -14.49
C VAL A 81 0.11 4.14 -13.48
N ALA A 82 0.55 3.06 -12.82
CA ALA A 82 -0.29 2.27 -11.92
C ALA A 82 0.32 2.15 -10.52
N LEU A 83 -0.56 2.16 -9.53
CA LEU A 83 -0.24 1.81 -8.14
C LEU A 83 -0.79 0.40 -7.89
N PHE A 84 0.11 -0.55 -7.74
CA PHE A 84 -0.24 -1.95 -7.52
C PHE A 84 -0.23 -2.26 -6.02
N LEU A 85 -1.39 -2.61 -5.47
CA LEU A 85 -1.54 -2.99 -4.08
C LEU A 85 -1.43 -4.51 -3.99
N PHE A 86 -0.35 -4.99 -3.38
CA PHE A 86 0.02 -6.41 -3.38
C PHE A 86 -0.54 -7.16 -2.19
N ARG A 87 -0.29 -6.70 -0.96
CA ARG A 87 -0.72 -7.33 0.28
C ARG A 87 -1.02 -6.28 1.35
N THR A 88 -1.90 -6.63 2.28
CA THR A 88 -2.07 -5.86 3.52
C THR A 88 -2.37 -6.83 4.67
N GLY A 89 -1.89 -6.52 5.86
CA GLY A 89 -2.07 -7.37 7.04
C GLY A 89 -1.03 -7.06 8.10
N THR A 90 -1.01 -7.88 9.15
CA THR A 90 0.00 -7.78 10.20
C THR A 90 1.33 -8.39 9.72
N HIS A 91 2.41 -8.16 10.48
CA HIS A 91 3.68 -8.84 10.20
C HIS A 91 3.50 -10.35 10.16
N ALA A 92 2.73 -10.91 11.09
CA ALA A 92 2.47 -12.35 11.13
C ALA A 92 1.70 -12.83 9.91
N ASP A 93 0.81 -12.01 9.35
CA ASP A 93 0.04 -12.37 8.15
C ASP A 93 0.93 -12.41 6.89
N LEU A 94 1.92 -11.53 6.81
CA LEU A 94 2.67 -11.28 5.58
C LEU A 94 4.05 -11.92 5.55
N PHE A 95 4.64 -12.21 6.71
CA PHE A 95 6.02 -12.72 6.81
C PHE A 95 6.22 -13.94 7.72
#